data_8f61e6df1155da85ed80eec181e2cc01
#
_entry.id   8f61e6df1155da85ed80eec181e2cc01
#
_cell.length_a   1.000
_cell.length_b   1.000
_cell.length_c   1.000
_cell.angle_alpha   90.00
_cell.angle_beta   90.00
_cell.angle_gamma   90.00
#
_symmetry.space_group_name_H-M   'P 1'
#
loop_
_entity.id
_entity.type
_entity.pdbx_description
1 polymer ?
#
loop_
_entity_poly.entity_id
_entity_poly.type
_entity_poly.pdbx_seq_one_letter_code
_entity_poly.pdbx_strand_id
1 'polypeptide(L)'
;MPPLASQNLRLAPIHERLPRLLSALGEGLYERQDALRLGLLAALSGESVFLLGPPGIAKSLIARRLKLAFHEARHFEYLMTRFSTPEEVFGPLSIQALKEDGKYLRLTAGYLPEAEVVFLDEIWKAGPAILNTLLTAINERQFRNGDSQHPIPMRLLVTASNELPAPDSGLEALYDRMLVRIWMDRVQEKANFQAMLASDGQSHQNLPPSVQIHGEEYLEWQEQIDRVRLPDDCFELIYQLRQQLDSQLAHSCYVSDRRWKKAVRLIKASAFFNGRDEVAPLDLLLFKDCLWHDEASRTALLEMMTEFSRLYGYQQLTMTRQLMGLRDKFKQLKQSVAQRLCCKARKRQQWFGRRARGIQIPLANARPFGKLVHFHLLTPAALDGDDPERLVETLVFDRTLLSHWHPTGESLVGWPLGNPKEGHYELVLDDELRLHVLDLQRQQIPLVLVERTPIPEVVITPWQAALTELLAEAGVLAQELKRQRNLFERHQQHLFIGRHWLQQVEDSFFVLNRDLDQLRTDISQWHDRLPQLDA
;
A
#
# COMPACT_ATOMS: atom_id res chain seq x y z
N MET A 1 13.51 56.28 24.16
CA MET A 1 14.18 55.07 23.69
C MET A 1 13.55 54.74 22.36
N PRO A 2 14.30 54.64 21.25
CA PRO A 2 13.73 54.16 19.99
C PRO A 2 13.42 52.69 20.09
N PRO A 3 12.37 52.19 19.40
CA PRO A 3 12.04 50.77 19.41
C PRO A 3 13.17 49.98 18.73
N LEU A 4 13.62 48.93 19.40
CA LEU A 4 14.56 47.94 18.86
C LEU A 4 13.98 47.41 17.55
N ALA A 5 14.67 47.70 16.45
CA ALA A 5 14.37 47.13 15.15
C ALA A 5 14.33 45.61 15.27
N SER A 6 13.18 45.03 14.96
CA SER A 6 13.02 43.59 14.77
C SER A 6 14.06 43.16 13.74
N GLN A 7 15.13 42.51 14.18
CA GLN A 7 16.02 41.80 13.29
C GLN A 7 15.17 40.75 12.55
N ASN A 8 14.92 40.98 11.26
CA ASN A 8 14.36 40.00 10.35
C ASN A 8 15.32 38.81 10.34
N LEU A 9 15.14 37.87 11.26
CA LEU A 9 15.73 36.54 11.17
C LEU A 9 15.25 35.93 9.85
N ARG A 10 16.12 35.87 8.84
CA ARG A 10 15.84 35.09 7.64
C ARG A 10 15.75 33.62 8.08
N LEU A 11 14.52 33.18 8.33
CA LEU A 11 14.25 31.81 8.66
C LEU A 11 14.53 30.92 7.43
N ALA A 12 15.17 29.77 7.65
CA ALA A 12 15.31 28.77 6.59
C ALA A 12 13.92 28.32 6.10
N PRO A 13 13.80 27.87 4.86
CA PRO A 13 12.52 27.31 4.35
C PRO A 13 11.95 26.26 5.29
N ILE A 14 10.63 26.22 5.41
CA ILE A 14 9.96 25.36 6.41
C ILE A 14 10.27 23.88 6.23
N HIS A 15 10.40 23.40 4.99
CA HIS A 15 10.73 21.99 4.69
C HIS A 15 12.12 21.58 5.22
N GLU A 16 13.04 22.50 5.42
CA GLU A 16 14.34 22.24 6.03
C GLU A 16 14.28 22.28 7.57
N ARG A 17 13.38 23.10 8.13
CA ARG A 17 13.21 23.27 9.58
C ARG A 17 12.38 22.15 10.22
N LEU A 18 11.32 21.68 9.53
CA LEU A 18 10.40 20.68 10.05
C LEU A 18 11.07 19.36 10.49
N PRO A 19 12.03 18.78 9.76
CA PRO A 19 12.73 17.59 10.23
C PRO A 19 13.45 17.80 11.55
N ARG A 20 14.09 18.95 11.72
CA ARG A 20 14.80 19.33 12.96
C ARG A 20 13.80 19.57 14.10
N LEU A 21 12.69 20.24 13.80
CA LEU A 21 11.61 20.48 14.76
C LEU A 21 11.01 19.16 15.25
N LEU A 22 10.65 18.25 14.34
CA LEU A 22 10.11 16.93 14.67
C LEU A 22 11.08 16.09 15.50
N SER A 23 12.37 16.10 15.14
CA SER A 23 13.42 15.42 15.90
C SER A 23 13.50 15.94 17.33
N ALA A 24 13.55 17.25 17.49
CA ALA A 24 13.62 17.89 18.79
C ALA A 24 12.36 17.64 19.64
N LEU A 25 11.16 17.75 19.04
CA LEU A 25 9.91 17.45 19.76
C LEU A 25 9.83 16.00 20.23
N GLY A 26 10.44 15.06 19.47
CA GLY A 26 10.44 13.63 19.75
C GLY A 26 11.48 13.15 20.76
N GLU A 27 12.42 14.02 21.17
CA GLU A 27 13.49 13.62 22.09
C GLU A 27 12.95 13.20 23.45
N GLY A 28 13.38 11.99 23.90
CA GLY A 28 12.91 11.39 25.14
C GLY A 28 11.47 10.83 25.08
N LEU A 29 10.85 10.77 23.88
CA LEU A 29 9.56 10.15 23.66
C LEU A 29 9.73 8.85 22.84
N TYR A 30 9.29 7.74 23.39
CA TYR A 30 9.44 6.42 22.80
C TYR A 30 8.13 5.98 22.15
N GLU A 31 8.18 5.58 20.87
CA GLU A 31 7.03 5.14 20.06
C GLU A 31 5.90 6.19 20.00
N ARG A 32 6.26 7.48 20.01
CA ARG A 32 5.31 8.62 19.93
C ARG A 32 5.56 9.51 18.71
N GLN A 33 6.50 9.13 17.86
CA GLN A 33 6.92 9.90 16.69
C GLN A 33 5.75 10.13 15.72
N ASP A 34 4.93 9.12 15.47
CA ASP A 34 3.78 9.24 14.57
C ASP A 34 2.72 10.18 15.15
N ALA A 35 2.46 10.12 16.46
CA ALA A 35 1.54 11.03 17.12
C ALA A 35 2.03 12.49 17.06
N LEU A 36 3.34 12.72 17.19
CA LEU A 36 3.92 14.06 17.05
C LEU A 36 3.86 14.57 15.60
N ARG A 37 4.18 13.70 14.60
CA ARG A 37 4.11 14.07 13.18
C ARG A 37 2.69 14.45 12.78
N LEU A 38 1.72 13.62 13.12
CA LEU A 38 0.30 13.83 12.81
C LEU A 38 -0.25 15.03 13.58
N GLY A 39 0.12 15.19 14.87
CA GLY A 39 -0.27 16.34 15.68
C GLY A 39 0.29 17.65 15.13
N LEU A 40 1.55 17.66 14.70
CA LEU A 40 2.14 18.83 14.07
C LEU A 40 1.49 19.14 12.71
N LEU A 41 1.24 18.12 11.86
CA LEU A 41 0.55 18.30 10.59
C LEU A 41 -0.87 18.87 10.80
N ALA A 42 -1.60 18.35 11.78
CA ALA A 42 -2.92 18.86 12.15
C ALA A 42 -2.85 20.34 12.56
N ALA A 43 -1.87 20.69 13.41
CA ALA A 43 -1.63 22.09 13.81
C ALA A 43 -1.33 22.99 12.60
N LEU A 44 -0.44 22.54 11.70
CA LEU A 44 -0.04 23.25 10.48
C LEU A 44 -1.19 23.42 9.48
N SER A 45 -2.12 22.47 9.43
CA SER A 45 -3.33 22.55 8.59
C SER A 45 -4.50 23.27 9.27
N GLY A 46 -4.35 23.65 10.55
CA GLY A 46 -5.41 24.26 11.34
C GLY A 46 -6.52 23.26 11.75
N GLU A 47 -6.23 21.97 11.81
CA GLU A 47 -7.18 20.94 12.17
C GLU A 47 -7.00 20.44 13.61
N SER A 48 -8.01 19.76 14.14
CA SER A 48 -8.03 19.24 15.52
C SER A 48 -7.55 17.81 15.60
N VAL A 49 -6.97 17.45 16.75
CA VAL A 49 -6.44 16.13 17.08
C VAL A 49 -7.21 15.52 18.23
N PHE A 50 -7.53 14.24 18.12
CA PHE A 50 -8.06 13.42 19.19
C PHE A 50 -7.09 12.29 19.52
N LEU A 51 -6.59 12.24 20.76
CA LEU A 51 -5.70 11.20 21.28
C LEU A 51 -6.53 10.19 22.07
N LEU A 52 -6.62 8.98 21.57
CA LEU A 52 -7.33 7.89 22.21
C LEU A 52 -6.36 6.85 22.75
N GLY A 53 -6.53 6.40 23.97
CA GLY A 53 -5.75 5.30 24.53
C GLY A 53 -5.74 5.30 26.06
N PRO A 54 -5.20 4.24 26.70
CA PRO A 54 -5.23 4.07 28.15
C PRO A 54 -4.55 5.22 28.91
N PRO A 55 -4.81 5.38 30.20
CA PRO A 55 -4.12 6.38 31.02
C PRO A 55 -2.62 6.09 31.11
N GLY A 56 -1.82 7.14 31.32
CA GLY A 56 -0.37 6.99 31.55
C GLY A 56 0.50 6.77 30.31
N ILE A 57 -0.04 6.91 29.09
CA ILE A 57 0.70 6.70 27.83
C ILE A 57 1.25 8.01 27.20
N ALA A 58 1.43 9.05 27.99
CA ALA A 58 2.01 10.34 27.60
C ALA A 58 1.13 11.22 26.68
N LYS A 59 -0.23 11.11 26.70
CA LYS A 59 -1.12 11.99 25.92
C LYS A 59 -0.88 13.48 26.20
N SER A 60 -0.89 13.87 27.46
CA SER A 60 -0.65 15.27 27.90
C SER A 60 0.78 15.75 27.55
N LEU A 61 1.75 14.83 27.58
CA LEU A 61 3.13 15.17 27.24
C LEU A 61 3.26 15.48 25.72
N ILE A 62 2.56 14.75 24.86
CA ILE A 62 2.52 15.05 23.42
C ILE A 62 1.94 16.43 23.18
N ALA A 63 0.83 16.79 23.82
CA ALA A 63 0.22 18.12 23.67
C ALA A 63 1.19 19.23 24.12
N ARG A 64 1.88 19.04 25.25
CA ARG A 64 2.90 19.97 25.75
C ARG A 64 4.10 20.09 24.80
N ARG A 65 4.53 19.00 24.15
CA ARG A 65 5.58 19.02 23.14
C ARG A 65 5.15 19.79 21.89
N LEU A 66 3.95 19.54 21.39
CA LEU A 66 3.41 20.24 20.22
C LEU A 66 3.30 21.76 20.45
N LYS A 67 3.00 22.21 21.67
CA LYS A 67 3.04 23.63 22.04
C LYS A 67 4.40 24.27 21.77
N LEU A 68 5.49 23.57 22.08
CA LEU A 68 6.86 24.07 21.87
C LEU A 68 7.21 24.31 20.40
N ALA A 69 6.42 23.76 19.47
CA ALA A 69 6.60 24.02 18.05
C ALA A 69 6.32 25.48 17.66
N PHE A 70 5.50 26.20 18.42
CA PHE A 70 5.07 27.57 18.12
C PHE A 70 5.78 28.60 19.01
N HIS A 71 6.36 29.59 18.35
CA HIS A 71 7.06 30.67 19.07
C HIS A 71 6.06 31.55 19.83
N GLU A 72 6.30 31.74 21.14
CA GLU A 72 5.50 32.58 22.05
C GLU A 72 3.98 32.32 22.03
N ALA A 73 3.54 31.10 21.64
CA ALA A 73 2.12 30.77 21.56
C ALA A 73 1.45 30.71 22.94
N ARG A 74 0.33 31.41 23.06
CA ARG A 74 -0.54 31.31 24.24
C ARG A 74 -1.19 29.94 24.28
N HIS A 75 -1.19 29.28 25.44
CA HIS A 75 -1.74 27.96 25.59
C HIS A 75 -2.78 27.89 26.70
N PHE A 76 -3.70 26.94 26.54
CA PHE A 76 -4.67 26.59 27.54
C PHE A 76 -4.70 25.07 27.70
N GLU A 77 -4.59 24.59 28.94
CA GLU A 77 -4.64 23.16 29.28
C GLU A 77 -5.67 22.95 30.39
N TYR A 78 -6.58 21.99 30.19
CA TYR A 78 -7.62 21.73 31.17
C TYR A 78 -8.01 20.25 31.19
N LEU A 79 -8.16 19.69 32.40
CA LEU A 79 -8.68 18.32 32.63
C LEU A 79 -10.19 18.40 32.87
N MET A 80 -10.96 17.89 31.94
CA MET A 80 -12.42 17.86 32.04
C MET A 80 -12.89 16.88 33.11
N THR A 81 -13.87 17.31 33.86
CA THR A 81 -14.58 16.50 34.87
C THR A 81 -16.10 16.67 34.71
N ARG A 82 -16.88 15.83 35.37
CA ARG A 82 -18.34 15.98 35.37
C ARG A 82 -18.82 17.26 36.09
N PHE A 83 -17.96 17.88 36.89
CA PHE A 83 -18.22 19.11 37.62
C PHE A 83 -17.64 20.35 36.98
N SER A 84 -16.93 20.19 35.87
CA SER A 84 -16.35 21.31 35.14
C SER A 84 -17.43 22.31 34.72
N THR A 85 -17.10 23.59 34.88
CA THR A 85 -18.01 24.69 34.57
C THR A 85 -17.53 25.48 33.34
N PRO A 86 -18.42 26.16 32.59
CA PRO A 86 -17.99 27.03 31.48
C PRO A 86 -17.01 28.14 31.90
N GLU A 87 -17.08 28.59 33.15
CA GLU A 87 -16.18 29.62 33.70
C GLU A 87 -14.73 29.18 33.75
N GLU A 88 -14.48 27.88 34.01
CA GLU A 88 -13.13 27.31 34.07
C GLU A 88 -12.49 27.15 32.69
N VAL A 89 -13.30 27.08 31.66
CA VAL A 89 -12.84 26.87 30.27
C VAL A 89 -12.81 28.20 29.49
N PHE A 90 -13.87 29.00 29.61
CA PHE A 90 -14.07 30.21 28.81
C PHE A 90 -13.86 31.51 29.58
N GLY A 91 -13.58 31.44 30.87
CA GLY A 91 -13.37 32.56 31.77
C GLY A 91 -14.59 32.97 32.60
N PRO A 92 -14.37 33.52 33.79
CA PRO A 92 -15.41 33.96 34.69
C PRO A 92 -16.19 35.17 34.17
N LEU A 93 -17.41 35.36 34.63
CA LEU A 93 -18.19 36.55 34.32
C LEU A 93 -17.59 37.81 34.99
N SER A 94 -17.53 38.92 34.23
CA SER A 94 -17.12 40.22 34.76
C SER A 94 -18.27 40.79 35.64
N ILE A 95 -18.05 40.82 36.93
CA ILE A 95 -19.00 41.40 37.88
C ILE A 95 -19.13 42.92 37.62
N GLN A 96 -18.04 43.57 37.19
CA GLN A 96 -18.05 44.98 36.89
C GLN A 96 -18.94 45.29 35.69
N ALA A 97 -18.76 44.59 34.55
CA ALA A 97 -19.57 44.78 33.33
C ALA A 97 -21.06 44.47 33.58
N LEU A 98 -21.33 43.51 34.48
CA LEU A 98 -22.71 43.16 34.84
C LEU A 98 -23.37 44.29 35.68
N LYS A 99 -22.62 44.92 36.57
CA LYS A 99 -23.14 46.01 37.45
C LYS A 99 -23.24 47.35 36.71
N GLU A 100 -22.27 47.69 35.88
CA GLU A 100 -22.20 48.98 35.23
C GLU A 100 -23.02 49.01 33.92
N ASP A 101 -22.92 47.97 33.10
CA ASP A 101 -23.48 47.95 31.76
C ASP A 101 -24.65 46.93 31.59
N GLY A 102 -24.95 46.12 32.62
CA GLY A 102 -25.94 45.05 32.50
C GLY A 102 -25.56 43.94 31.53
N LYS A 103 -24.28 43.84 31.15
CA LYS A 103 -23.81 42.91 30.10
C LYS A 103 -23.14 41.68 30.73
N TYR A 104 -23.46 40.51 30.13
CA TYR A 104 -22.83 39.26 30.50
C TYR A 104 -21.52 39.06 29.75
N LEU A 105 -20.45 39.73 30.17
CA LEU A 105 -19.13 39.59 29.56
C LEU A 105 -18.25 38.65 30.40
N ARG A 106 -17.47 37.82 29.74
CA ARG A 106 -16.46 36.95 30.36
C ARG A 106 -15.09 37.57 30.27
N LEU A 107 -14.29 37.33 31.30
CA LEU A 107 -12.86 37.67 31.33
C LEU A 107 -12.09 36.54 30.66
N THR A 108 -11.68 36.73 29.42
CA THR A 108 -11.12 35.69 28.55
C THR A 108 -9.62 35.54 28.64
N ALA A 109 -8.94 36.50 29.29
CA ALA A 109 -7.48 36.49 29.42
C ALA A 109 -6.97 35.26 30.18
N GLY A 110 -6.15 34.43 29.49
CA GLY A 110 -5.62 33.20 30.05
C GLY A 110 -6.52 31.97 29.89
N TYR A 111 -7.69 32.10 29.24
CA TYR A 111 -8.64 31.02 28.96
C TYR A 111 -8.67 30.66 27.48
N LEU A 112 -9.42 29.58 27.15
CA LEU A 112 -9.52 29.03 25.80
C LEU A 112 -9.78 30.05 24.69
N PRO A 113 -10.64 31.09 24.85
CA PRO A 113 -10.93 32.01 23.76
C PRO A 113 -9.71 32.83 23.27
N GLU A 114 -8.66 32.95 24.07
CA GLU A 114 -7.43 33.64 23.68
C GLU A 114 -6.25 32.73 23.42
N ALA A 115 -6.42 31.43 23.55
CA ALA A 115 -5.36 30.44 23.38
C ALA A 115 -5.13 30.09 21.91
N GLU A 116 -3.86 29.93 21.55
CA GLU A 116 -3.43 29.45 20.21
C GLU A 116 -3.25 27.94 20.18
N VAL A 117 -2.84 27.34 21.30
CA VAL A 117 -2.72 25.90 21.48
C VAL A 117 -3.58 25.49 22.68
N VAL A 118 -4.56 24.66 22.44
CA VAL A 118 -5.52 24.19 23.45
C VAL A 118 -5.35 22.68 23.65
N PHE A 119 -5.26 22.25 24.91
CA PHE A 119 -5.30 20.85 25.28
C PHE A 119 -6.43 20.61 26.27
N LEU A 120 -7.37 19.72 25.90
CA LEU A 120 -8.50 19.30 26.74
C LEU A 120 -8.41 17.80 27.00
N ASP A 121 -8.08 17.44 28.24
CA ASP A 121 -8.03 16.03 28.63
C ASP A 121 -9.39 15.54 29.13
N GLU A 122 -9.67 14.26 28.94
CA GLU A 122 -10.93 13.59 29.31
C GLU A 122 -12.19 14.31 28.74
N ILE A 123 -12.12 14.70 27.47
CA ILE A 123 -13.10 15.59 26.82
C ILE A 123 -14.57 15.12 26.97
N TRP A 124 -14.81 13.79 27.00
CA TRP A 124 -16.16 13.24 27.08
C TRP A 124 -16.80 13.36 28.47
N LYS A 125 -16.03 13.78 29.49
CA LYS A 125 -16.55 14.05 30.83
C LYS A 125 -17.17 15.45 30.97
N ALA A 126 -16.96 16.31 29.97
CA ALA A 126 -17.47 17.69 29.99
C ALA A 126 -19.02 17.71 29.94
N GLY A 127 -19.61 18.66 30.65
CA GLY A 127 -21.06 18.87 30.62
C GLY A 127 -21.54 19.47 29.25
N PRO A 128 -22.85 19.32 28.92
CA PRO A 128 -23.41 19.76 27.64
C PRO A 128 -23.20 21.26 27.34
N ALA A 129 -23.20 22.12 28.36
CA ALA A 129 -22.99 23.55 28.18
C ALA A 129 -21.58 23.87 27.65
N ILE A 130 -20.55 23.19 28.16
CA ILE A 130 -19.17 23.32 27.68
C ILE A 130 -19.07 22.77 26.25
N LEU A 131 -19.60 21.56 25.99
CA LEU A 131 -19.51 20.89 24.71
C LEU A 131 -20.20 21.69 23.59
N ASN A 132 -21.36 22.29 23.83
CA ASN A 132 -22.06 23.13 22.84
C ASN A 132 -21.25 24.41 22.54
N THR A 133 -20.64 25.01 23.53
CA THR A 133 -19.77 26.19 23.32
C THR A 133 -18.51 25.80 22.55
N LEU A 134 -17.90 24.64 22.83
CA LEU A 134 -16.77 24.10 22.08
C LEU A 134 -17.13 23.80 20.63
N LEU A 135 -18.34 23.29 20.36
CA LEU A 135 -18.81 23.05 18.98
C LEU A 135 -18.75 24.32 18.14
N THR A 136 -19.23 25.44 18.68
CA THR A 136 -19.18 26.75 18.01
C THR A 136 -17.73 27.23 17.85
N ALA A 137 -16.97 27.19 18.93
CA ALA A 137 -15.56 27.60 18.94
C ALA A 137 -14.70 26.86 17.91
N ILE A 138 -14.89 25.54 17.79
CA ILE A 138 -14.14 24.71 16.84
C ILE A 138 -14.56 24.95 15.38
N ASN A 139 -15.87 25.15 15.14
CA ASN A 139 -16.39 25.32 13.79
C ASN A 139 -16.12 26.68 13.20
N GLU A 140 -16.44 27.70 13.97
CA GLU A 140 -16.47 29.07 13.49
C GLU A 140 -15.19 29.82 13.81
N ARG A 141 -14.34 29.23 14.65
CA ARG A 141 -13.16 29.93 15.19
C ARG A 141 -13.51 31.26 15.84
N GLN A 142 -14.71 31.31 16.42
CA GLN A 142 -15.26 32.50 17.05
C GLN A 142 -15.79 32.17 18.43
N PHE A 143 -15.67 33.14 19.32
CA PHE A 143 -16.23 33.10 20.66
C PHE A 143 -17.20 34.28 20.84
N ARG A 144 -18.42 33.98 21.22
CA ARG A 144 -19.41 35.00 21.54
C ARG A 144 -19.25 35.42 22.99
N ASN A 145 -18.90 36.71 23.20
CA ASN A 145 -18.77 37.31 24.51
C ASN A 145 -19.78 38.46 24.66
N GLY A 146 -20.88 38.21 25.32
CA GLY A 146 -22.03 39.13 25.34
C GLY A 146 -22.62 39.31 23.93
N ASP A 147 -22.66 40.57 23.46
CA ASP A 147 -23.19 40.93 22.14
C ASP A 147 -22.12 40.89 21.03
N SER A 148 -20.86 40.73 21.37
CA SER A 148 -19.75 40.73 20.44
C SER A 148 -19.23 39.34 20.13
N GLN A 149 -18.78 39.15 18.88
CA GLN A 149 -18.09 37.96 18.42
C GLN A 149 -16.60 38.26 18.21
N HIS A 150 -15.74 37.45 18.80
CA HIS A 150 -14.29 37.61 18.71
C HIS A 150 -13.68 36.35 18.04
N PRO A 151 -12.72 36.52 17.13
CA PRO A 151 -12.00 35.38 16.55
C PRO A 151 -11.12 34.73 17.63
N ILE A 152 -11.14 33.39 17.65
CA ILE A 152 -10.24 32.59 18.49
C ILE A 152 -8.96 32.34 17.68
N PRO A 153 -7.78 32.73 18.19
CA PRO A 153 -6.52 32.55 17.45
C PRO A 153 -5.99 31.12 17.45
N MET A 154 -6.85 30.14 17.67
CA MET A 154 -6.51 28.73 17.87
C MET A 154 -5.89 28.12 16.62
N ARG A 155 -4.62 27.70 16.70
CA ARG A 155 -3.88 26.96 15.66
C ARG A 155 -4.01 25.45 15.83
N LEU A 156 -4.04 25.00 17.09
CA LEU A 156 -4.15 23.58 17.43
C LEU A 156 -5.12 23.35 18.58
N LEU A 157 -6.05 22.44 18.39
CA LEU A 157 -6.82 21.82 19.44
C LEU A 157 -6.42 20.36 19.56
N VAL A 158 -5.88 19.97 20.70
CA VAL A 158 -5.67 18.56 21.07
C VAL A 158 -6.71 18.20 22.11
N THR A 159 -7.46 17.18 21.86
CA THR A 159 -8.36 16.56 22.83
C THR A 159 -7.87 15.16 23.16
N ALA A 160 -8.12 14.68 24.36
CA ALA A 160 -7.73 13.34 24.75
C ALA A 160 -8.83 12.65 25.53
N SER A 161 -8.88 11.34 25.42
CA SER A 161 -9.73 10.47 26.24
C SER A 161 -9.14 9.06 26.34
N ASN A 162 -9.63 8.31 27.34
CA ASN A 162 -9.34 6.88 27.47
C ASN A 162 -10.36 6.01 26.72
N GLU A 163 -11.47 6.59 26.31
CA GLU A 163 -12.61 5.91 25.68
C GLU A 163 -13.17 6.74 24.51
N LEU A 164 -13.92 6.11 23.64
CA LEU A 164 -14.72 6.77 22.61
C LEU A 164 -16.00 7.35 23.23
N PRO A 165 -16.67 8.33 22.59
CA PRO A 165 -17.97 8.80 23.05
C PRO A 165 -18.97 7.64 23.04
N ALA A 166 -19.81 7.58 24.08
CA ALA A 166 -20.86 6.58 24.14
C ALA A 166 -21.86 6.78 22.98
N PRO A 167 -22.35 5.70 22.35
CA PRO A 167 -23.41 5.80 21.35
C PRO A 167 -24.61 6.58 21.88
N ASP A 168 -25.26 7.35 21.02
CA ASP A 168 -26.46 8.16 21.33
C ASP A 168 -26.27 9.18 22.48
N SER A 169 -25.01 9.55 22.75
CA SER A 169 -24.68 10.52 23.80
C SER A 169 -24.87 11.98 23.37
N GLY A 170 -25.12 12.23 22.07
CA GLY A 170 -25.14 13.57 21.48
C GLY A 170 -23.73 14.18 21.28
N LEU A 171 -22.68 13.39 21.49
CA LEU A 171 -21.28 13.80 21.34
C LEU A 171 -20.72 13.55 19.95
N GLU A 172 -21.45 12.85 19.10
CA GLU A 172 -21.08 12.46 17.76
C GLU A 172 -20.73 13.69 16.90
N ALA A 173 -21.48 14.79 17.08
CA ALA A 173 -21.24 16.03 16.39
C ALA A 173 -19.88 16.67 16.73
N LEU A 174 -19.44 16.58 17.98
CA LEU A 174 -18.13 17.03 18.39
C LEU A 174 -17.03 16.07 17.92
N TYR A 175 -17.28 14.78 18.04
CA TYR A 175 -16.35 13.74 17.58
C TYR A 175 -16.10 13.79 16.07
N ASP A 176 -17.14 14.08 15.25
CA ASP A 176 -16.99 14.28 13.79
C ASP A 176 -16.06 15.47 13.46
N ARG A 177 -15.96 16.47 14.32
CA ARG A 177 -15.09 17.64 14.12
C ARG A 177 -13.63 17.41 14.46
N MET A 178 -13.33 16.37 15.22
CA MET A 178 -11.96 15.93 15.50
C MET A 178 -11.44 15.14 14.32
N LEU A 179 -10.73 15.84 13.42
CA LEU A 179 -10.32 15.26 12.14
C LEU A 179 -9.28 14.18 12.33
N VAL A 180 -8.15 14.51 12.94
CA VAL A 180 -7.05 13.58 13.12
C VAL A 180 -7.27 12.79 14.40
N ARG A 181 -7.43 11.49 14.28
CA ARG A 181 -7.69 10.57 15.39
C ARG A 181 -6.51 9.62 15.53
N ILE A 182 -5.82 9.70 16.65
CA ILE A 182 -4.61 8.95 16.90
C ILE A 182 -4.88 7.93 18.00
N TRP A 183 -4.81 6.66 17.61
CA TRP A 183 -4.84 5.56 18.55
C TRP A 183 -3.46 5.36 19.17
N MET A 184 -3.37 5.42 20.48
CA MET A 184 -2.11 5.30 21.21
C MET A 184 -2.09 4.04 22.06
N ASP A 185 -1.05 3.25 21.90
CA ASP A 185 -0.80 2.06 22.69
C ASP A 185 0.37 2.28 23.67
N ARG A 186 0.53 1.36 24.63
CA ARG A 186 1.72 1.30 25.46
C ARG A 186 2.96 1.03 24.60
N VAL A 187 4.14 1.35 25.14
CA VAL A 187 5.41 1.01 24.48
C VAL A 187 5.53 -0.50 24.30
N GLN A 188 5.78 -0.94 23.07
CA GLN A 188 5.76 -2.36 22.67
C GLN A 188 7.17 -2.94 22.57
N GLU A 189 8.12 -2.17 22.03
CA GLU A 189 9.48 -2.66 21.82
C GLU A 189 10.27 -2.70 23.11
N LYS A 190 10.90 -3.85 23.40
CA LYS A 190 11.71 -4.06 24.61
C LYS A 190 12.80 -3.02 24.77
N ALA A 191 13.50 -2.65 23.70
CA ALA A 191 14.57 -1.66 23.73
C ALA A 191 14.05 -0.26 24.10
N ASN A 192 12.90 0.14 23.51
CA ASN A 192 12.25 1.41 23.80
C ASN A 192 11.71 1.45 25.25
N PHE A 193 11.15 0.35 25.72
CA PHE A 193 10.70 0.23 27.10
C PHE A 193 11.86 0.36 28.11
N GLN A 194 12.98 -0.31 27.82
CA GLN A 194 14.19 -0.19 28.65
C GLN A 194 14.74 1.24 28.66
N ALA A 195 14.81 1.88 27.50
CA ALA A 195 15.29 3.25 27.38
C ALA A 195 14.34 4.24 28.10
N MET A 196 13.02 4.01 28.03
CA MET A 196 12.03 4.80 28.76
C MET A 196 12.21 4.70 30.28
N LEU A 197 12.48 3.50 30.81
CA LEU A 197 12.71 3.31 32.26
C LEU A 197 14.04 3.91 32.73
N ALA A 198 15.04 3.98 31.87
CA ALA A 198 16.34 4.54 32.17
C ALA A 198 16.39 6.08 32.02
N SER A 199 15.37 6.69 31.42
CA SER A 199 15.33 8.14 31.20
C SER A 199 14.87 8.88 32.45
N ASP A 200 15.58 9.97 32.80
CA ASP A 200 15.28 10.79 34.00
C ASP A 200 14.01 11.67 33.86
N GLY A 201 13.25 11.55 32.77
CA GLY A 201 11.95 12.21 32.57
C GLY A 201 11.97 13.76 32.48
N GLN A 202 13.10 14.42 32.70
CA GLN A 202 13.24 15.88 32.74
C GLN A 202 14.02 16.44 31.54
N SER A 203 13.54 16.27 30.32
CA SER A 203 14.07 17.09 29.25
C SER A 203 13.26 18.39 29.13
N HIS A 204 13.70 19.44 29.81
CA HIS A 204 13.26 20.80 29.53
C HIS A 204 13.88 21.24 28.22
N GLN A 205 13.17 21.04 27.12
CA GLN A 205 13.65 21.46 25.81
C GLN A 205 13.23 22.90 25.57
N ASN A 206 14.20 23.82 25.61
CA ASN A 206 14.04 25.12 25.00
C ASN A 206 14.44 25.00 23.53
N LEU A 207 13.43 24.98 22.65
CA LEU A 207 13.67 25.02 21.21
C LEU A 207 14.16 26.40 20.78
N PRO A 208 15.22 26.46 19.95
CA PRO A 208 15.67 27.75 19.43
C PRO A 208 14.55 28.44 18.63
N PRO A 209 14.33 29.75 18.78
CA PRO A 209 13.32 30.49 18.00
C PRO A 209 13.45 30.29 16.48
N SER A 210 14.67 30.06 15.99
CA SER A 210 14.95 29.82 14.56
C SER A 210 14.38 28.52 14.02
N VAL A 211 13.99 27.57 14.88
CA VAL A 211 13.38 26.28 14.49
C VAL A 211 11.88 26.34 14.68
N GLN A 212 11.37 27.18 15.58
CA GLN A 212 9.96 27.31 15.90
C GLN A 212 9.15 27.95 14.76
N ILE A 213 7.84 27.76 14.79
CA ILE A 213 6.87 28.29 13.83
C ILE A 213 6.40 29.66 14.33
N HIS A 214 6.57 30.70 13.51
CA HIS A 214 6.15 32.06 13.83
C HIS A 214 4.73 32.36 13.30
N GLY A 215 4.04 33.33 13.95
CA GLY A 215 2.64 33.59 13.64
C GLY A 215 2.39 34.09 12.22
N GLU A 216 3.29 34.96 11.72
CA GLU A 216 3.16 35.55 10.39
C GLU A 216 3.29 34.53 9.29
N GLU A 217 4.32 33.67 9.34
CA GLU A 217 4.52 32.60 8.35
C GLU A 217 3.40 31.54 8.37
N TYR A 218 2.82 31.29 9.56
CA TYR A 218 1.69 30.36 9.68
C TYR A 218 0.47 30.84 8.88
N LEU A 219 0.16 32.12 8.91
CA LEU A 219 -0.97 32.69 8.16
C LEU A 219 -0.74 32.64 6.65
N GLU A 220 0.49 32.94 6.20
CA GLU A 220 0.84 32.82 4.78
C GLU A 220 0.71 31.39 4.26
N TRP A 221 1.10 30.39 5.07
CA TRP A 221 0.98 28.97 4.67
C TRP A 221 -0.46 28.52 4.51
N GLN A 222 -1.42 29.05 5.27
CA GLN A 222 -2.83 28.68 5.13
C GLN A 222 -3.34 28.97 3.71
N GLU A 223 -2.95 30.11 3.12
CA GLU A 223 -3.31 30.45 1.74
C GLU A 223 -2.57 29.58 0.71
N GLN A 224 -1.31 29.26 0.97
CA GLN A 224 -0.48 28.45 0.07
C GLN A 224 -0.97 27.00 0.04
N ILE A 225 -1.37 26.43 1.17
CA ILE A 225 -1.97 25.09 1.27
C ILE A 225 -3.22 24.97 0.39
N ASP A 226 -4.07 26.00 0.40
CA ASP A 226 -5.31 25.97 -0.39
C ASP A 226 -5.04 25.97 -1.92
N ARG A 227 -3.87 26.50 -2.35
CA ARG A 227 -3.42 26.51 -3.76
C ARG A 227 -2.79 25.20 -4.22
N VAL A 228 -2.43 24.28 -3.30
CA VAL A 228 -1.89 22.96 -3.66
C VAL A 228 -2.89 22.21 -4.53
N ARG A 229 -2.41 21.70 -5.65
CA ARG A 229 -3.23 20.99 -6.63
C ARG A 229 -3.53 19.57 -6.16
N LEU A 230 -4.74 19.11 -6.43
CA LEU A 230 -5.12 17.71 -6.32
C LEU A 230 -5.15 17.14 -7.74
N PRO A 231 -4.20 16.28 -8.15
CA PRO A 231 -4.20 15.66 -9.47
C PRO A 231 -5.42 14.74 -9.65
N ASP A 232 -5.88 14.60 -10.90
CA ASP A 232 -7.03 13.76 -11.24
C ASP A 232 -6.80 12.29 -10.83
N ASP A 233 -5.59 11.77 -11.01
CA ASP A 233 -5.23 10.41 -10.57
C ASP A 233 -5.41 10.23 -9.06
N CYS A 234 -4.99 11.21 -8.25
CA CYS A 234 -5.20 11.17 -6.81
C CYS A 234 -6.69 11.31 -6.44
N PHE A 235 -7.44 12.13 -7.18
CA PHE A 235 -8.89 12.25 -6.98
C PHE A 235 -9.61 10.93 -7.26
N GLU A 236 -9.28 10.24 -8.35
CA GLU A 236 -9.84 8.92 -8.67
C GLU A 236 -9.54 7.88 -7.58
N LEU A 237 -8.33 7.89 -7.03
CA LEU A 237 -7.96 7.03 -5.90
C LEU A 237 -8.78 7.34 -4.64
N ILE A 238 -9.03 8.63 -4.34
CA ILE A 238 -9.89 9.05 -3.23
C ILE A 238 -11.33 8.58 -3.46
N TYR A 239 -11.84 8.72 -4.68
CA TYR A 239 -13.19 8.30 -5.02
C TYR A 239 -13.37 6.79 -4.91
N GLN A 240 -12.40 6.01 -5.38
CA GLN A 240 -12.38 4.55 -5.20
C GLN A 240 -12.36 4.16 -3.72
N LEU A 241 -11.52 4.81 -2.90
CA LEU A 241 -11.50 4.58 -1.46
C LEU A 241 -12.86 4.88 -0.82
N ARG A 242 -13.51 5.99 -1.21
CA ARG A 242 -14.86 6.33 -0.74
C ARG A 242 -15.86 5.23 -1.07
N GLN A 243 -15.86 4.74 -2.31
CA GLN A 243 -16.74 3.64 -2.73
C GLN A 243 -16.49 2.35 -1.96
N GLN A 244 -15.24 2.03 -1.68
CA GLN A 244 -14.86 0.86 -0.88
C GLN A 244 -15.35 1.01 0.57
N LEU A 245 -15.16 2.17 1.19
CA LEU A 245 -15.67 2.46 2.54
C LEU A 245 -17.19 2.34 2.60
N ASP A 246 -17.90 2.93 1.63
CA ASP A 246 -19.35 2.88 1.56
C ASP A 246 -19.87 1.44 1.35
N SER A 247 -19.14 0.59 0.61
CA SER A 247 -19.56 -0.79 0.33
C SER A 247 -19.23 -1.76 1.46
N GLN A 248 -18.06 -1.62 2.09
CA GLN A 248 -17.57 -2.57 3.10
C GLN A 248 -18.00 -2.18 4.53
N LEU A 249 -18.16 -0.90 4.79
CA LEU A 249 -18.43 -0.34 6.12
C LEU A 249 -19.75 0.45 6.21
N ALA A 250 -20.67 0.27 5.26
CA ALA A 250 -21.92 1.03 5.13
C ALA A 250 -22.74 1.15 6.42
N HIS A 251 -22.66 0.16 7.30
CA HIS A 251 -23.39 0.13 8.57
C HIS A 251 -22.56 0.53 9.79
N SER A 252 -21.23 0.66 9.66
CA SER A 252 -20.32 0.88 10.79
C SER A 252 -19.47 2.15 10.69
N CYS A 253 -19.33 2.75 9.52
CA CYS A 253 -18.48 3.92 9.33
C CYS A 253 -19.06 4.91 8.33
N TYR A 254 -19.83 5.88 8.82
CA TYR A 254 -20.24 7.02 8.01
C TYR A 254 -19.17 8.13 8.05
N VAL A 255 -18.68 8.54 6.88
CA VAL A 255 -17.74 9.66 6.75
C VAL A 255 -18.46 10.86 6.13
N SER A 256 -18.61 11.93 6.88
CA SER A 256 -19.30 13.15 6.40
C SER A 256 -18.53 13.85 5.27
N ASP A 257 -19.24 14.51 4.34
CA ASP A 257 -18.60 15.31 3.27
C ASP A 257 -17.70 16.41 3.81
N ARG A 258 -18.05 16.98 4.97
CA ARG A 258 -17.19 17.92 5.70
C ARG A 258 -15.87 17.26 6.09
N ARG A 259 -15.90 16.03 6.58
CA ARG A 259 -14.73 15.30 6.99
C ARG A 259 -13.83 14.98 5.80
N TRP A 260 -14.39 14.56 4.68
CA TRP A 260 -13.66 14.39 3.42
C TRP A 260 -12.96 15.69 2.98
N LYS A 261 -13.69 16.81 2.97
CA LYS A 261 -13.11 18.12 2.62
C LYS A 261 -11.94 18.52 3.50
N LYS A 262 -12.04 18.30 4.81
CA LYS A 262 -10.98 18.57 5.78
C LYS A 262 -9.81 17.62 5.64
N ALA A 263 -10.06 16.33 5.41
CA ALA A 263 -9.03 15.33 5.17
C ALA A 263 -8.24 15.64 3.88
N VAL A 264 -8.91 16.08 2.81
CA VAL A 264 -8.26 16.54 1.59
C VAL A 264 -7.39 17.79 1.86
N ARG A 265 -7.85 18.72 2.68
CA ARG A 265 -7.02 19.88 3.07
C ARG A 265 -5.79 19.45 3.88
N LEU A 266 -5.91 18.45 4.75
CA LEU A 266 -4.79 17.89 5.50
C LEU A 266 -3.72 17.28 4.57
N ILE A 267 -4.12 16.52 3.53
CA ILE A 267 -3.15 15.94 2.58
C ILE A 267 -2.52 17.01 1.68
N LYS A 268 -3.23 18.09 1.35
CA LYS A 268 -2.65 19.26 0.69
C LYS A 268 -1.60 19.93 1.57
N ALA A 269 -1.87 20.09 2.86
CA ALA A 269 -0.88 20.59 3.82
C ALA A 269 0.34 19.65 3.89
N SER A 270 0.13 18.33 3.90
CA SER A 270 1.22 17.36 3.83
C SER A 270 2.08 17.56 2.59
N ALA A 271 1.49 17.69 1.41
CA ALA A 271 2.22 17.94 0.17
C ALA A 271 3.05 19.22 0.25
N PHE A 272 2.43 20.33 0.69
CA PHE A 272 3.08 21.63 0.84
C PHE A 272 4.30 21.56 1.75
N PHE A 273 4.16 20.97 2.94
CA PHE A 273 5.27 20.88 3.90
C PHE A 273 6.35 19.87 3.52
N ASN A 274 6.06 18.98 2.58
CA ASN A 274 7.06 18.15 1.90
C ASN A 274 7.68 18.84 0.66
N GLY A 275 7.43 20.15 0.45
CA GLY A 275 8.00 20.96 -0.64
C GLY A 275 7.37 20.68 -2.00
N ARG A 276 6.12 20.23 -2.06
CA ARG A 276 5.41 19.90 -3.29
C ARG A 276 4.22 20.85 -3.51
N ASP A 277 3.93 21.15 -4.75
CA ASP A 277 2.79 21.97 -5.20
C ASP A 277 1.57 21.12 -5.57
N GLU A 278 1.71 19.80 -5.49
CA GLU A 278 0.62 18.84 -5.74
C GLU A 278 0.65 17.65 -4.76
N VAL A 279 -0.54 17.09 -4.54
CA VAL A 279 -0.75 15.91 -3.70
C VAL A 279 -0.17 14.68 -4.39
N ALA A 280 0.55 13.84 -3.65
CA ALA A 280 1.08 12.57 -4.11
C ALA A 280 0.26 11.38 -3.55
N PRO A 281 0.29 10.21 -4.19
CA PRO A 281 -0.40 9.02 -3.68
C PRO A 281 -0.02 8.65 -2.23
N LEU A 282 1.22 8.89 -1.80
CA LEU A 282 1.64 8.67 -0.42
C LEU A 282 0.86 9.51 0.60
N ASP A 283 0.48 10.76 0.24
CA ASP A 283 -0.28 11.62 1.16
C ASP A 283 -1.64 11.01 1.53
N LEU A 284 -2.23 10.21 0.63
CA LEU A 284 -3.52 9.57 0.86
C LEU A 284 -3.48 8.56 2.02
N LEU A 285 -2.30 8.03 2.36
CA LEU A 285 -2.13 7.16 3.52
C LEU A 285 -2.46 7.85 4.85
N LEU A 286 -2.47 9.18 4.90
CA LEU A 286 -2.92 9.96 6.06
C LEU A 286 -4.41 9.79 6.36
N PHE A 287 -5.21 9.35 5.40
CA PHE A 287 -6.62 9.09 5.61
C PHE A 287 -6.87 8.00 6.67
N LYS A 288 -5.91 7.10 6.89
CA LYS A 288 -5.97 6.10 7.96
C LYS A 288 -6.21 6.69 9.37
N ASP A 289 -5.77 7.94 9.58
CA ASP A 289 -5.92 8.65 10.85
C ASP A 289 -7.08 9.67 10.83
N CYS A 290 -7.80 9.76 9.69
CA CYS A 290 -8.87 10.74 9.51
C CYS A 290 -10.26 10.12 9.36
N LEU A 291 -10.40 8.90 8.86
CA LEU A 291 -11.68 8.40 8.36
C LEU A 291 -12.34 7.32 9.23
N TRP A 292 -11.66 6.76 10.22
CA TRP A 292 -12.24 5.78 11.12
C TRP A 292 -13.13 6.41 12.20
N HIS A 293 -14.06 5.63 12.74
CA HIS A 293 -15.03 6.07 13.75
C HIS A 293 -14.86 5.34 15.07
N ASP A 294 -14.64 4.03 15.01
CA ASP A 294 -14.46 3.13 16.12
C ASP A 294 -13.30 2.14 15.86
N GLU A 295 -13.05 1.22 16.76
CA GLU A 295 -11.97 0.24 16.64
C GLU A 295 -12.15 -0.69 15.44
N ALA A 296 -13.39 -1.11 15.14
CA ALA A 296 -13.69 -1.99 14.02
C ALA A 296 -13.43 -1.30 12.69
N SER A 297 -13.95 -0.08 12.51
CA SER A 297 -13.72 0.73 11.30
C SER A 297 -12.25 1.15 11.15
N ARG A 298 -11.52 1.37 12.26
CA ARG A 298 -10.09 1.62 12.23
C ARG A 298 -9.33 0.42 11.69
N THR A 299 -9.62 -0.79 12.18
CA THR A 299 -8.97 -2.03 11.73
C THR A 299 -9.20 -2.25 10.23
N ALA A 300 -10.45 -2.18 9.80
CA ALA A 300 -10.81 -2.31 8.38
C ALA A 300 -10.13 -1.24 7.50
N LEU A 301 -10.10 0.02 7.96
CA LEU A 301 -9.43 1.09 7.23
C LEU A 301 -7.91 0.87 7.12
N LEU A 302 -7.27 0.34 8.16
CA LEU A 302 -5.84 0.01 8.11
C LEU A 302 -5.55 -1.12 7.11
N GLU A 303 -6.41 -2.13 7.03
CA GLU A 303 -6.33 -3.19 6.02
C GLU A 303 -6.47 -2.62 4.60
N MET A 304 -7.49 -1.77 4.38
CA MET A 304 -7.70 -1.08 3.09
C MET A 304 -6.49 -0.20 2.71
N MET A 305 -5.91 0.53 3.66
CA MET A 305 -4.72 1.36 3.39
C MET A 305 -3.48 0.51 3.14
N THR A 306 -3.36 -0.68 3.76
CA THR A 306 -2.30 -1.64 3.47
C THR A 306 -2.43 -2.17 2.04
N GLU A 307 -3.62 -2.54 1.63
CA GLU A 307 -3.90 -2.92 0.24
C GLU A 307 -3.64 -1.75 -0.73
N PHE A 308 -4.09 -0.55 -0.38
CA PHE A 308 -3.85 0.67 -1.15
C PHE A 308 -2.35 0.91 -1.40
N SER A 309 -1.52 0.81 -0.36
CA SER A 309 -0.08 1.02 -0.46
C SER A 309 0.61 0.03 -1.40
N ARG A 310 0.12 -1.21 -1.46
CA ARG A 310 0.69 -2.30 -2.26
C ARG A 310 0.20 -2.35 -3.70
N LEU A 311 -1.05 -1.95 -3.95
CA LEU A 311 -1.72 -2.20 -5.22
C LEU A 311 -2.12 -0.95 -5.99
N TYR A 312 -2.50 0.14 -5.31
CA TYR A 312 -3.16 1.27 -5.97
C TYR A 312 -2.32 2.52 -6.07
N GLY A 313 -1.51 2.84 -5.06
CA GLY A 313 -0.85 4.13 -4.93
C GLY A 313 0.01 4.54 -6.13
N TYR A 314 0.66 3.57 -6.81
CA TYR A 314 1.53 3.80 -7.96
C TYR A 314 1.22 2.84 -9.11
N GLN A 315 -0.06 2.56 -9.36
CA GLN A 315 -0.56 1.69 -10.44
C GLN A 315 -0.04 0.24 -10.38
N GLN A 316 0.39 -0.24 -9.20
CA GLN A 316 0.95 -1.58 -9.04
C GLN A 316 -0.02 -2.67 -9.49
N LEU A 317 -1.33 -2.52 -9.21
CA LEU A 317 -2.37 -3.47 -9.64
C LEU A 317 -2.46 -3.57 -11.16
N THR A 318 -2.41 -2.43 -11.85
CA THR A 318 -2.44 -2.39 -13.32
C THR A 318 -1.22 -3.12 -13.90
N MET A 319 -0.04 -2.83 -13.37
CA MET A 319 1.20 -3.49 -13.78
C MET A 319 1.19 -4.99 -13.45
N THR A 320 0.64 -5.39 -12.30
CA THR A 320 0.47 -6.81 -11.94
C THR A 320 -0.45 -7.52 -12.93
N ARG A 321 -1.57 -6.92 -13.31
CA ARG A 321 -2.49 -7.49 -14.32
C ARG A 321 -1.83 -7.62 -15.69
N GLN A 322 -1.08 -6.63 -16.10
CA GLN A 322 -0.32 -6.68 -17.36
C GLN A 322 0.72 -7.81 -17.33
N LEU A 323 1.46 -7.94 -16.22
CA LEU A 323 2.43 -9.01 -16.03
C LEU A 323 1.77 -10.40 -16.07
N MET A 324 0.62 -10.58 -15.43
CA MET A 324 -0.17 -11.83 -15.50
C MET A 324 -0.61 -12.13 -16.94
N GLY A 325 -1.11 -11.11 -17.66
CA GLY A 325 -1.47 -11.25 -19.07
C GLY A 325 -0.30 -11.68 -19.96
N LEU A 326 0.90 -11.15 -19.73
CA LEU A 326 2.12 -11.56 -20.43
C LEU A 326 2.50 -13.01 -20.10
N ARG A 327 2.41 -13.41 -18.83
CA ARG A 327 2.64 -14.81 -18.40
C ARG A 327 1.67 -15.77 -19.07
N ASP A 328 0.39 -15.40 -19.14
CA ASP A 328 -0.64 -16.24 -19.80
C ASP A 328 -0.39 -16.36 -21.30
N LYS A 329 -0.05 -15.28 -22.00
CA LYS A 329 0.34 -15.29 -23.41
C LYS A 329 1.56 -16.20 -23.64
N PHE A 330 2.58 -16.06 -22.81
CA PHE A 330 3.79 -16.90 -22.88
C PHE A 330 3.48 -18.36 -22.63
N LYS A 331 2.64 -18.67 -21.62
CA LYS A 331 2.16 -20.04 -21.35
C LYS A 331 1.41 -20.65 -22.54
N GLN A 332 0.49 -19.88 -23.16
CA GLN A 332 -0.23 -20.31 -24.36
C GLN A 332 0.71 -20.57 -25.52
N LEU A 333 1.72 -19.71 -25.72
CA LEU A 333 2.73 -19.93 -26.75
C LEU A 333 3.50 -21.23 -26.51
N LYS A 334 3.99 -21.46 -25.27
CA LYS A 334 4.64 -22.72 -24.88
C LYS A 334 3.77 -23.93 -25.20
N GLN A 335 2.49 -23.87 -24.87
CA GLN A 335 1.55 -24.95 -25.16
C GLN A 335 1.35 -25.16 -26.66
N SER A 336 1.26 -24.10 -27.46
CA SER A 336 1.12 -24.20 -28.93
C SER A 336 2.35 -24.83 -29.57
N VAL A 337 3.55 -24.46 -29.09
CA VAL A 337 4.82 -25.10 -29.52
C VAL A 337 4.80 -26.59 -29.17
N ALA A 338 4.50 -26.92 -27.91
CA ALA A 338 4.42 -28.31 -27.45
C ALA A 338 3.43 -29.15 -28.26
N GLN A 339 2.24 -28.61 -28.56
CA GLN A 339 1.23 -29.29 -29.39
C GLN A 339 1.70 -29.54 -30.83
N ARG A 340 2.48 -28.62 -31.43
CA ARG A 340 3.03 -28.79 -32.77
C ARG A 340 4.17 -29.80 -32.83
N LEU A 341 4.94 -29.89 -31.75
CA LEU A 341 6.05 -30.85 -31.61
C LEU A 341 5.56 -32.25 -31.23
N CYS A 342 4.29 -32.41 -30.80
CA CYS A 342 3.71 -33.72 -30.53
C CYS A 342 3.69 -34.60 -31.76
N CYS A 343 4.24 -35.79 -31.65
CA CYS A 343 4.21 -36.81 -32.68
C CYS A 343 2.76 -37.29 -32.96
N LYS A 344 2.30 -37.16 -34.20
CA LYS A 344 1.00 -37.72 -34.61
C LYS A 344 1.17 -39.09 -35.22
N ALA A 345 0.44 -40.06 -34.72
CA ALA A 345 0.34 -41.35 -35.34
C ALA A 345 -0.48 -41.27 -36.64
N ARG A 346 -0.21 -42.16 -37.58
CA ARG A 346 -0.96 -42.23 -38.83
C ARG A 346 -1.74 -43.52 -38.91
N LYS A 347 -2.96 -43.47 -39.46
CA LYS A 347 -3.71 -44.72 -39.77
C LYS A 347 -2.98 -45.46 -40.88
N ARG A 348 -2.75 -46.79 -40.72
CA ARG A 348 -2.13 -47.59 -41.79
C ARG A 348 -3.02 -47.55 -43.02
N GLN A 349 -2.43 -47.20 -44.17
CA GLN A 349 -3.11 -47.22 -45.46
C GLN A 349 -3.37 -48.66 -45.89
N GLN A 350 -4.55 -48.89 -46.48
CA GLN A 350 -4.89 -50.16 -47.09
C GLN A 350 -4.01 -50.42 -48.30
N TRP A 351 -3.35 -51.55 -48.33
CA TRP A 351 -2.71 -52.03 -49.53
C TRP A 351 -3.32 -53.40 -49.88
N PHE A 352 -3.86 -53.52 -51.13
CA PHE A 352 -4.44 -54.73 -51.69
C PHE A 352 -5.43 -55.50 -50.77
N GLY A 353 -6.68 -55.02 -50.66
CA GLY A 353 -7.85 -55.82 -50.28
C GLY A 353 -7.93 -56.33 -48.84
N ARG A 354 -6.89 -56.23 -48.00
CA ARG A 354 -6.92 -56.55 -46.59
C ARG A 354 -7.03 -55.27 -45.75
N ARG A 355 -8.09 -55.20 -44.92
CA ARG A 355 -8.21 -54.07 -43.97
C ARG A 355 -6.99 -54.10 -43.05
N ALA A 356 -6.05 -53.24 -43.27
CA ALA A 356 -4.96 -53.03 -42.31
C ALA A 356 -5.55 -52.37 -41.08
N ARG A 357 -5.73 -53.14 -39.99
CA ARG A 357 -6.07 -52.63 -38.69
C ARG A 357 -4.77 -52.19 -38.00
N GLY A 358 -4.67 -50.96 -37.57
CA GLY A 358 -3.55 -50.48 -36.76
C GLY A 358 -3.12 -49.07 -37.10
N ILE A 359 -2.30 -48.52 -36.23
CA ILE A 359 -1.72 -47.21 -36.34
C ILE A 359 -0.23 -47.37 -36.65
N GLN A 360 0.29 -46.48 -37.48
CA GLN A 360 1.72 -46.35 -37.74
C GLN A 360 2.23 -45.16 -36.96
N ILE A 361 3.13 -45.41 -36.01
CA ILE A 361 3.89 -44.38 -35.36
C ILE A 361 5.08 -44.05 -36.23
N PRO A 362 5.36 -42.78 -36.56
CA PRO A 362 6.56 -42.42 -37.30
C PRO A 362 7.77 -42.78 -36.44
N LEU A 363 8.52 -43.80 -36.83
CA LEU A 363 9.68 -44.31 -36.10
C LEU A 363 10.99 -43.56 -36.45
N ALA A 364 10.92 -42.41 -37.07
CA ALA A 364 12.10 -41.63 -37.44
C ALA A 364 13.01 -41.34 -36.24
N ASN A 365 12.44 -41.30 -35.05
CA ASN A 365 13.13 -41.04 -33.80
C ASN A 365 13.34 -42.25 -32.90
N ALA A 366 12.87 -43.43 -33.35
CA ALA A 366 13.03 -44.66 -32.61
C ALA A 366 14.24 -45.40 -33.16
N ARG A 367 15.30 -45.52 -32.40
CA ARG A 367 16.43 -46.38 -32.76
C ARG A 367 16.12 -47.78 -32.25
N PRO A 368 15.95 -48.77 -33.15
CA PRO A 368 15.80 -50.15 -32.70
C PRO A 368 17.11 -50.64 -32.08
N PHE A 369 17.07 -51.08 -30.84
CA PHE A 369 18.20 -51.70 -30.16
C PHE A 369 17.77 -53.15 -29.76
N GLY A 370 18.01 -54.09 -30.64
CA GLY A 370 17.58 -55.45 -30.41
C GLY A 370 16.04 -55.60 -30.35
N LYS A 371 15.53 -56.04 -29.21
CA LYS A 371 14.08 -56.16 -28.94
C LYS A 371 13.43 -54.87 -28.44
N LEU A 372 14.21 -53.82 -28.19
CA LEU A 372 13.77 -52.55 -27.61
C LEU A 372 13.75 -51.44 -28.66
N VAL A 373 12.91 -50.46 -28.42
CA VAL A 373 12.82 -49.22 -29.20
C VAL A 373 13.05 -48.05 -28.26
N HIS A 374 14.00 -47.22 -28.58
CA HIS A 374 14.33 -46.00 -27.83
C HIS A 374 13.57 -44.82 -28.43
N PHE A 375 12.78 -44.12 -27.60
CA PHE A 375 12.15 -42.88 -27.94
C PHE A 375 12.89 -41.72 -27.23
N HIS A 376 13.33 -40.75 -27.99
CA HIS A 376 13.86 -39.54 -27.44
C HIS A 376 12.70 -38.57 -27.23
N LEU A 377 12.57 -38.12 -25.98
CA LEU A 377 11.52 -37.20 -25.55
C LEU A 377 12.11 -35.84 -25.24
N LEU A 378 11.54 -34.81 -25.83
CA LEU A 378 11.81 -33.44 -25.41
C LEU A 378 10.79 -33.06 -24.32
N THR A 379 11.24 -32.80 -23.10
CA THR A 379 10.36 -32.35 -22.04
C THR A 379 10.16 -30.83 -22.15
N PRO A 380 8.94 -30.29 -22.01
CA PRO A 380 8.77 -28.85 -21.86
C PRO A 380 9.53 -28.26 -20.68
N ALA A 381 9.71 -29.01 -19.58
CA ALA A 381 10.60 -28.64 -18.49
C ALA A 381 12.07 -28.51 -18.94
N ALA A 382 12.48 -29.23 -19.95
CA ALA A 382 13.79 -29.10 -20.57
C ALA A 382 13.95 -27.81 -21.38
N LEU A 383 12.84 -27.19 -21.81
CA LEU A 383 12.84 -25.85 -22.40
C LEU A 383 12.93 -24.76 -21.33
N ASP A 384 12.58 -25.08 -20.09
CA ASP A 384 12.63 -24.17 -18.94
C ASP A 384 13.92 -24.33 -18.10
N GLY A 385 14.76 -25.36 -18.34
CA GLY A 385 15.95 -25.68 -17.54
C GLY A 385 17.27 -25.12 -18.09
N ASP A 386 18.23 -24.87 -17.17
CA ASP A 386 19.57 -24.32 -17.51
C ASP A 386 20.55 -25.35 -18.10
N ASP A 387 20.18 -26.63 -18.17
CA ASP A 387 21.08 -27.71 -18.55
C ASP A 387 20.66 -28.34 -19.89
N PRO A 388 21.38 -28.05 -20.99
CA PRO A 388 21.07 -28.60 -22.31
C PRO A 388 21.22 -30.13 -22.37
N GLU A 389 21.95 -30.80 -21.47
CA GLU A 389 22.06 -32.26 -21.42
C GLU A 389 20.81 -32.95 -20.81
N ARG A 390 19.98 -32.20 -20.06
CA ARG A 390 18.67 -32.67 -19.58
C ARG A 390 17.53 -32.51 -20.58
N LEU A 391 17.80 -32.01 -21.75
CA LEU A 391 16.81 -31.72 -22.80
C LEU A 391 16.17 -32.97 -23.40
N VAL A 392 16.79 -34.13 -23.29
CA VAL A 392 16.31 -35.36 -23.93
C VAL A 392 16.25 -36.50 -22.91
N GLU A 393 15.06 -36.87 -22.51
CA GLU A 393 14.85 -38.12 -21.79
C GLU A 393 14.58 -39.23 -22.79
N THR A 394 15.23 -40.37 -22.62
CA THR A 394 15.02 -41.53 -23.49
C THR A 394 14.13 -42.54 -22.79
N LEU A 395 12.94 -42.78 -23.34
CA LEU A 395 12.06 -43.88 -22.92
C LEU A 395 12.27 -45.10 -23.78
N VAL A 396 12.19 -46.24 -23.15
CA VAL A 396 12.39 -47.54 -23.77
C VAL A 396 11.09 -48.35 -23.78
N PHE A 397 10.69 -48.85 -24.93
CA PHE A 397 9.51 -49.69 -25.10
C PHE A 397 9.88 -51.01 -25.78
N ASP A 398 9.07 -52.07 -25.53
CA ASP A 398 9.23 -53.32 -26.22
C ASP A 398 8.78 -53.19 -27.69
N ARG A 399 9.65 -53.58 -28.61
CA ARG A 399 9.42 -53.47 -30.06
C ARG A 399 8.24 -54.30 -30.54
N THR A 400 8.03 -55.47 -29.90
CA THR A 400 6.95 -56.37 -30.27
C THR A 400 5.61 -55.82 -29.84
N LEU A 401 5.53 -55.29 -28.63
CA LEU A 401 4.32 -54.64 -28.12
C LEU A 401 4.00 -53.39 -28.93
N LEU A 402 4.97 -52.56 -29.26
CA LEU A 402 4.78 -51.37 -30.08
C LEU A 402 4.27 -51.70 -31.49
N SER A 403 4.79 -52.79 -32.11
CA SER A 403 4.40 -53.18 -33.46
C SER A 403 2.98 -53.74 -33.54
N HIS A 404 2.44 -54.27 -32.45
CA HIS A 404 1.09 -54.84 -32.35
C HIS A 404 0.12 -53.93 -31.56
N TRP A 405 0.57 -52.76 -31.14
CA TRP A 405 -0.24 -51.85 -30.34
C TRP A 405 -1.46 -51.37 -31.12
N HIS A 406 -2.61 -51.67 -30.59
CA HIS A 406 -3.90 -51.20 -31.07
C HIS A 406 -4.44 -50.12 -30.12
N PRO A 407 -4.75 -48.93 -30.58
CA PRO A 407 -5.27 -47.87 -29.74
C PRO A 407 -6.77 -48.04 -29.45
N THR A 408 -7.13 -49.12 -28.79
CA THR A 408 -8.51 -49.39 -28.32
C THR A 408 -8.60 -49.20 -26.80
N GLY A 409 -7.90 -48.19 -26.27
CA GLY A 409 -7.92 -47.85 -24.83
C GLY A 409 -6.84 -48.54 -24.00
N GLU A 410 -5.98 -49.38 -24.59
CA GLU A 410 -4.82 -49.96 -23.87
C GLU A 410 -3.62 -49.03 -23.97
N SER A 411 -3.02 -48.71 -22.81
CA SER A 411 -1.75 -47.97 -22.73
C SER A 411 -0.56 -48.92 -22.98
N LEU A 412 0.48 -48.42 -23.63
CA LEU A 412 1.74 -49.14 -23.80
C LEU A 412 2.70 -48.74 -22.69
N VAL A 413 3.17 -49.68 -21.91
CA VAL A 413 4.07 -49.43 -20.79
C VAL A 413 5.52 -49.36 -21.28
N GLY A 414 6.23 -48.33 -20.84
CA GLY A 414 7.67 -48.11 -21.06
C GLY A 414 8.39 -47.66 -19.80
N TRP A 415 9.72 -47.56 -19.86
CA TRP A 415 10.59 -47.17 -18.76
C TRP A 415 11.77 -46.27 -19.23
N PRO A 416 12.35 -45.44 -18.33
CA PRO A 416 13.53 -44.64 -18.67
C PRO A 416 14.75 -45.51 -19.02
N LEU A 417 15.56 -45.03 -19.93
CA LEU A 417 16.81 -45.71 -20.27
C LEU A 417 17.76 -45.71 -19.06
N GLY A 418 18.19 -46.89 -18.62
CA GLY A 418 19.16 -47.07 -17.54
C GLY A 418 18.56 -47.50 -16.21
N ASN A 419 17.26 -47.36 -15.99
CA ASN A 419 16.66 -47.77 -14.71
C ASN A 419 15.23 -48.34 -14.87
N PRO A 420 15.07 -49.64 -15.25
CA PRO A 420 13.76 -50.26 -15.44
C PRO A 420 12.95 -50.38 -14.13
N LYS A 421 13.50 -50.01 -12.98
CA LYS A 421 12.82 -50.09 -11.68
C LYS A 421 12.23 -48.77 -11.21
N GLU A 422 12.60 -47.67 -11.82
CA GLU A 422 12.24 -46.30 -11.38
C GLU A 422 11.07 -45.68 -12.13
N GLY A 423 10.09 -46.38 -12.48
CA GLY A 423 8.87 -45.79 -13.00
C GLY A 423 8.41 -46.41 -14.30
N HIS A 424 7.14 -46.69 -14.37
CA HIS A 424 6.48 -47.08 -15.59
C HIS A 424 5.82 -45.87 -16.19
N TYR A 425 6.12 -45.58 -17.44
CA TYR A 425 5.42 -44.58 -18.24
C TYR A 425 4.43 -45.26 -19.16
N GLU A 426 3.26 -44.66 -19.32
CA GLU A 426 2.24 -45.20 -20.25
C GLU A 426 2.17 -44.29 -21.48
N LEU A 427 2.32 -44.86 -22.65
CA LEU A 427 2.10 -44.20 -23.93
C LEU A 427 0.62 -44.37 -24.31
N VAL A 428 -0.07 -43.27 -24.52
CA VAL A 428 -1.48 -43.23 -24.90
C VAL A 428 -1.70 -42.34 -26.13
N LEU A 429 -2.80 -42.58 -26.83
CA LEU A 429 -3.23 -41.77 -27.97
C LEU A 429 -4.52 -41.04 -27.62
N ASP A 430 -4.59 -39.77 -27.99
CA ASP A 430 -5.81 -39.00 -27.95
C ASP A 430 -6.68 -39.23 -29.20
N ASP A 431 -7.87 -38.63 -29.21
CA ASP A 431 -8.84 -38.75 -30.34
C ASP A 431 -8.30 -38.17 -31.64
N GLU A 432 -7.29 -37.28 -31.58
CA GLU A 432 -6.62 -36.69 -32.72
C GLU A 432 -5.38 -37.47 -33.17
N LEU A 433 -5.16 -38.64 -32.60
CA LEU A 433 -3.99 -39.51 -32.83
C LEU A 433 -2.67 -38.90 -32.40
N ARG A 434 -2.66 -38.00 -31.42
CA ARG A 434 -1.44 -37.48 -30.80
C ARG A 434 -0.98 -38.42 -29.69
N LEU A 435 0.33 -38.63 -29.62
CA LEU A 435 0.95 -39.46 -28.61
C LEU A 435 1.17 -38.64 -27.32
N HIS A 436 0.71 -39.17 -26.22
CA HIS A 436 0.93 -38.60 -24.89
C HIS A 436 1.59 -39.64 -23.99
N VAL A 437 2.35 -39.15 -23.00
CA VAL A 437 2.97 -39.99 -21.99
C VAL A 437 2.32 -39.68 -20.64
N LEU A 438 1.91 -40.71 -19.94
CA LEU A 438 1.36 -40.62 -18.58
C LEU A 438 2.38 -41.17 -17.59
N ASP A 439 2.43 -40.58 -16.40
CA ASP A 439 3.21 -41.07 -15.27
C ASP A 439 2.48 -42.17 -14.50
N LEU A 440 3.09 -42.66 -13.40
CA LEU A 440 2.50 -43.67 -12.51
C LEU A 440 1.15 -43.26 -11.90
N GLN A 441 0.90 -41.95 -11.80
CA GLN A 441 -0.34 -41.40 -11.28
C GLN A 441 -1.37 -41.12 -12.39
N ARG A 442 -1.07 -41.53 -13.62
CA ARG A 442 -1.83 -41.23 -14.83
C ARG A 442 -1.98 -39.76 -15.13
N GLN A 443 -1.08 -38.92 -14.61
CA GLN A 443 -1.02 -37.53 -15.00
C GLN A 443 -0.24 -37.41 -16.31
N GLN A 444 -0.76 -36.57 -17.20
CA GLN A 444 -0.08 -36.32 -18.47
C GLN A 444 1.21 -35.54 -18.19
N ILE A 445 2.32 -36.22 -18.46
CA ILE A 445 3.61 -35.55 -18.44
C ILE A 445 3.70 -34.71 -19.71
N PRO A 446 4.12 -33.47 -19.60
CA PRO A 446 4.31 -32.60 -20.77
C PRO A 446 5.57 -33.01 -21.56
N LEU A 447 5.60 -34.24 -22.03
CA LEU A 447 6.65 -34.80 -22.88
C LEU A 447 6.24 -34.67 -24.34
N VAL A 448 7.17 -34.22 -25.16
CA VAL A 448 6.96 -34.08 -26.60
C VAL A 448 7.85 -35.07 -27.32
N LEU A 449 7.25 -35.92 -28.11
CA LEU A 449 7.99 -36.81 -29.02
C LEU A 449 8.47 -36.01 -30.21
N VAL A 450 9.79 -35.83 -30.32
CA VAL A 450 10.40 -35.09 -31.43
C VAL A 450 10.68 -36.03 -32.57
N GLU A 451 10.07 -35.80 -33.75
CA GLU A 451 10.57 -36.34 -35.00
C GLU A 451 11.92 -35.68 -35.36
N ARG A 452 12.91 -36.49 -35.72
CA ARG A 452 14.24 -35.97 -36.17
C ARG A 452 14.21 -35.24 -37.50
N THR A 453 13.08 -34.94 -38.08
CA THR A 453 12.98 -34.03 -39.19
C THR A 453 13.14 -32.60 -38.68
N PRO A 454 14.12 -31.84 -39.20
CA PRO A 454 14.27 -30.44 -38.82
C PRO A 454 12.92 -29.74 -38.97
N ILE A 455 12.53 -28.99 -37.96
CA ILE A 455 11.27 -28.23 -38.01
C ILE A 455 11.47 -27.14 -39.05
N PRO A 456 10.65 -27.07 -40.12
CA PRO A 456 10.85 -26.08 -41.14
C PRO A 456 10.89 -24.66 -40.55
N GLU A 457 11.82 -23.85 -40.98
CA GLU A 457 12.00 -22.44 -40.56
C GLU A 457 10.67 -21.66 -40.63
N VAL A 458 9.83 -21.94 -41.61
CA VAL A 458 8.47 -21.38 -41.76
C VAL A 458 7.58 -21.63 -40.56
N VAL A 459 7.83 -22.67 -39.76
CA VAL A 459 7.06 -22.99 -38.54
C VAL A 459 7.65 -22.30 -37.30
N ILE A 460 8.96 -22.13 -37.27
CA ILE A 460 9.70 -21.51 -36.14
C ILE A 460 9.57 -19.99 -36.18
N THR A 461 9.62 -19.38 -37.36
CA THR A 461 9.56 -17.91 -37.53
C THR A 461 8.38 -17.24 -36.85
N PRO A 462 7.11 -17.75 -36.92
CA PRO A 462 6.00 -17.16 -36.21
C PRO A 462 6.15 -17.20 -34.67
N TRP A 463 6.78 -18.25 -34.13
CA TRP A 463 7.01 -18.37 -32.69
C TRP A 463 8.10 -17.41 -32.22
N GLN A 464 9.17 -17.26 -33.01
CA GLN A 464 10.21 -16.26 -32.72
C GLN A 464 9.64 -14.84 -32.78
N ALA A 465 8.80 -14.53 -33.76
CA ALA A 465 8.13 -13.25 -33.87
C ALA A 465 7.23 -12.99 -32.62
N ALA A 466 6.46 -13.99 -32.20
CA ALA A 466 5.61 -13.87 -30.99
C ALA A 466 6.42 -13.68 -29.70
N LEU A 467 7.59 -14.37 -29.56
CA LEU A 467 8.48 -14.15 -28.41
C LEU A 467 9.12 -12.75 -28.44
N THR A 468 9.50 -12.27 -29.62
CA THR A 468 10.03 -10.91 -29.80
C THR A 468 8.99 -9.85 -29.41
N GLU A 469 7.72 -10.05 -29.79
CA GLU A 469 6.61 -9.18 -29.41
C GLU A 469 6.39 -9.20 -27.89
N LEU A 470 6.40 -10.38 -27.25
CA LEU A 470 6.30 -10.52 -25.80
C LEU A 470 7.45 -9.82 -25.07
N LEU A 471 8.68 -9.92 -25.57
CA LEU A 471 9.83 -9.19 -25.02
C LEU A 471 9.67 -7.68 -25.15
N ALA A 472 9.11 -7.20 -26.27
CA ALA A 472 8.83 -5.78 -26.47
C ALA A 472 7.75 -5.29 -25.50
N GLU A 473 6.63 -6.02 -25.35
CA GLU A 473 5.58 -5.70 -24.38
C GLU A 473 6.12 -5.70 -22.94
N ALA A 474 6.94 -6.69 -22.56
CA ALA A 474 7.60 -6.75 -21.26
C ALA A 474 8.59 -5.58 -21.06
N GLY A 475 9.24 -5.13 -22.14
CA GLY A 475 10.09 -3.94 -22.14
C GLY A 475 9.31 -2.66 -21.84
N VAL A 476 8.12 -2.50 -22.43
CA VAL A 476 7.23 -1.36 -22.14
C VAL A 476 6.79 -1.38 -20.68
N LEU A 477 6.40 -2.54 -20.15
CA LEU A 477 6.03 -2.69 -18.75
C LEU A 477 7.20 -2.36 -17.80
N ALA A 478 8.43 -2.76 -18.15
CA ALA A 478 9.63 -2.42 -17.39
C ALA A 478 9.90 -0.90 -17.35
N GLN A 479 9.64 -0.20 -18.44
CA GLN A 479 9.77 1.26 -18.48
C GLN A 479 8.72 1.94 -17.60
N GLU A 480 7.47 1.48 -17.63
CA GLU A 480 6.42 2.02 -16.78
C GLU A 480 6.71 1.73 -15.30
N LEU A 481 7.15 0.51 -14.95
CA LEU A 481 7.56 0.15 -13.58
C LEU A 481 8.68 1.09 -13.08
N LYS A 482 9.69 1.35 -13.91
CA LYS A 482 10.77 2.28 -13.61
C LYS A 482 10.26 3.71 -13.41
N ARG A 483 9.32 4.15 -14.24
CA ARG A 483 8.71 5.48 -14.14
C ARG A 483 7.96 5.64 -12.81
N GLN A 484 7.11 4.68 -12.45
CA GLN A 484 6.33 4.71 -11.22
C GLN A 484 7.24 4.61 -9.98
N ARG A 485 8.29 3.80 -10.04
CA ARG A 485 9.30 3.71 -8.99
C ARG A 485 10.04 5.04 -8.80
N ASN A 486 10.49 5.69 -9.87
CA ASN A 486 11.14 7.00 -9.80
C ASN A 486 10.20 8.07 -9.21
N LEU A 487 8.89 7.99 -9.49
CA LEU A 487 7.89 8.86 -8.89
C LEU A 487 7.80 8.62 -7.39
N PHE A 488 7.73 7.35 -6.95
CA PHE A 488 7.76 6.99 -5.53
C PHE A 488 9.05 7.48 -4.84
N GLU A 489 10.22 7.29 -5.44
CA GLU A 489 11.51 7.70 -4.88
C GLU A 489 11.57 9.22 -4.64
N ARG A 490 10.94 10.05 -5.49
CA ARG A 490 10.80 11.49 -5.26
C ARG A 490 9.94 11.82 -4.04
N HIS A 491 8.99 10.97 -3.68
CA HIS A 491 8.08 11.16 -2.57
C HIS A 491 8.53 10.42 -1.30
N GLN A 492 9.58 9.62 -1.36
CA GLN A 492 10.05 8.74 -0.30
C GLN A 492 10.50 9.49 0.96
N GLN A 493 11.04 10.71 0.81
CA GLN A 493 11.39 11.57 1.94
C GLN A 493 10.14 12.26 2.49
N HIS A 494 9.26 11.48 3.11
CA HIS A 494 7.98 11.98 3.60
C HIS A 494 8.01 12.26 5.10
N LEU A 495 7.66 13.50 5.52
CA LEU A 495 7.76 13.94 6.91
C LEU A 495 6.72 13.30 7.83
N PHE A 496 5.53 13.01 7.31
CA PHE A 496 4.35 12.66 8.11
C PHE A 496 3.91 11.20 8.00
N ILE A 497 4.47 10.43 7.05
CA ILE A 497 4.19 9.00 6.88
C ILE A 497 5.26 8.16 7.56
N GLY A 498 4.84 7.16 8.33
CA GLY A 498 5.75 6.23 9.02
C GLY A 498 6.53 5.35 8.05
N ARG A 499 7.77 5.00 8.41
CA ARG A 499 8.69 4.21 7.56
C ARG A 499 8.10 2.88 7.09
N HIS A 500 7.30 2.22 7.93
CA HIS A 500 6.71 0.93 7.57
C HIS A 500 5.79 1.01 6.35
N TRP A 501 5.07 2.13 6.16
CA TRP A 501 4.23 2.34 4.98
C TRP A 501 5.06 2.54 3.71
N LEU A 502 6.16 3.28 3.82
CA LEU A 502 7.10 3.45 2.71
C LEU A 502 7.71 2.12 2.30
N GLN A 503 8.08 1.30 3.28
CA GLN A 503 8.63 -0.03 3.07
C GLN A 503 7.63 -0.95 2.33
N GLN A 504 6.35 -0.91 2.68
CA GLN A 504 5.31 -1.71 2.00
C GLN A 504 5.20 -1.36 0.51
N VAL A 505 5.27 -0.07 0.16
CA VAL A 505 5.29 0.36 -1.25
C VAL A 505 6.55 -0.12 -1.95
N GLU A 506 7.70 0.02 -1.32
CA GLU A 506 9.00 -0.42 -1.87
C GLU A 506 9.02 -1.94 -2.09
N ASP A 507 8.54 -2.73 -1.14
CA ASP A 507 8.44 -4.19 -1.25
C ASP A 507 7.53 -4.60 -2.43
N SER A 508 6.44 -3.87 -2.68
CA SER A 508 5.56 -4.13 -3.82
C SER A 508 6.28 -3.94 -5.17
N PHE A 509 7.08 -2.89 -5.29
CA PHE A 509 7.92 -2.65 -6.46
C PHE A 509 9.00 -3.72 -6.62
N PHE A 510 9.62 -4.14 -5.53
CA PHE A 510 10.63 -5.19 -5.55
C PHE A 510 10.07 -6.51 -6.09
N VAL A 511 8.88 -6.91 -5.61
CA VAL A 511 8.20 -8.13 -6.09
C VAL A 511 7.88 -8.03 -7.59
N LEU A 512 7.28 -6.91 -8.02
CA LEU A 512 6.95 -6.69 -9.44
C LEU A 512 8.18 -6.73 -10.33
N ASN A 513 9.27 -6.07 -9.92
CA ASN A 513 10.50 -6.03 -10.70
C ASN A 513 11.12 -7.43 -10.83
N ARG A 514 11.24 -8.16 -9.72
CA ARG A 514 11.75 -9.54 -9.70
C ARG A 514 10.94 -10.44 -10.64
N ASP A 515 9.62 -10.36 -10.55
CA ASP A 515 8.71 -11.22 -11.31
C ASP A 515 8.72 -10.90 -12.80
N LEU A 516 8.91 -9.62 -13.14
CA LEU A 516 9.07 -9.17 -14.54
C LEU A 516 10.42 -9.57 -15.14
N ASP A 517 11.50 -9.41 -14.37
CA ASP A 517 12.85 -9.79 -14.80
C ASP A 517 12.94 -11.31 -14.99
N GLN A 518 12.31 -12.11 -14.13
CA GLN A 518 12.20 -13.56 -14.31
C GLN A 518 11.47 -13.88 -15.61
N LEU A 519 10.30 -13.28 -15.85
CA LEU A 519 9.53 -13.50 -17.08
C LEU A 519 10.34 -13.13 -18.34
N ARG A 520 11.05 -12.01 -18.32
CA ARG A 520 11.89 -11.58 -19.45
C ARG A 520 13.04 -12.57 -19.70
N THR A 521 13.66 -13.06 -18.65
CA THR A 521 14.71 -14.07 -18.73
C THR A 521 14.16 -15.36 -19.34
N ASP A 522 13.02 -15.85 -18.86
CA ASP A 522 12.37 -17.06 -19.36
C ASP A 522 12.04 -16.93 -20.87
N ILE A 523 11.45 -15.79 -21.28
CA ILE A 523 11.12 -15.53 -22.69
C ILE A 523 12.39 -15.46 -23.55
N SER A 524 13.45 -14.79 -23.07
CA SER A 524 14.72 -14.68 -23.80
C SER A 524 15.38 -16.04 -23.98
N GLN A 525 15.43 -16.86 -22.95
CA GLN A 525 15.93 -18.23 -23.04
C GLN A 525 15.16 -19.07 -24.05
N TRP A 526 13.84 -18.95 -24.07
CA TRP A 526 13.02 -19.62 -25.07
C TRP A 526 13.28 -19.12 -26.49
N HIS A 527 13.42 -17.82 -26.66
CA HIS A 527 13.76 -17.22 -27.95
C HIS A 527 15.07 -17.76 -28.51
N ASP A 528 16.10 -17.89 -27.68
CA ASP A 528 17.43 -18.36 -28.09
C ASP A 528 17.49 -19.88 -28.32
N ARG A 529 16.58 -20.65 -27.70
CA ARG A 529 16.50 -22.11 -27.85
C ARG A 529 15.64 -22.59 -29.00
N LEU A 530 14.63 -21.81 -29.42
CA LEU A 530 13.78 -22.20 -30.54
C LEU A 530 14.55 -22.56 -31.84
N PRO A 531 15.61 -21.83 -32.27
CA PRO A 531 16.41 -22.22 -33.43
C PRO A 531 17.17 -23.53 -33.26
N GLN A 532 17.50 -23.92 -32.01
CA GLN A 532 18.21 -25.17 -31.72
C GLN A 532 17.32 -26.42 -31.87
N LEU A 533 16.00 -26.25 -31.95
CA LEU A 533 15.06 -27.33 -32.28
C LEU A 533 15.16 -27.74 -33.76
N ASP A 534 15.85 -26.94 -34.60
CA ASP A 534 16.11 -27.18 -36.01
C ASP A 534 17.42 -27.99 -36.24
N ALA A 535 18.27 -28.12 -35.24
CA ALA A 535 19.53 -28.87 -35.30
C ALA A 535 19.39 -30.27 -34.69
#